data_69eceba2686831fcc5252823d3e6b7b7
#
_entry.id   69eceba2686831fcc5252823d3e6b7b7
#
_cell.length_a   1.000
_cell.length_b   1.000
_cell.length_c   1.000
_cell.angle_alpha   90.00
_cell.angle_beta   90.00
_cell.angle_gamma   90.00
#
_symmetry.space_group_name_H-M   'P 1'
#
loop_
_entity.id
_entity.type
_entity.pdbx_description
1 polymer ?
#
loop_
_entity_poly.entity_id
_entity_poly.type
_entity_poly.pdbx_seq_one_letter_code
_entity_poly.pdbx_strand_id
1 'polypeptide(L)'
;SYIVSGFISVLESVSSGKSLFTSLLKLPFFIIKNKKNINIAKPKFSYLIKSKIFWLSAIVFAVYALSVFMVFFVSLNFPDYRASISQLSGVTNALATVLLTFIIEPKISVAIDKDSNDEALNMLFSLIIGRIMGVGLISQFIVLLMVFL
;
A
#
# COMPACT_ATOMS: atom_id res chain seq x y z
N SER A 1 11.85 -0.19 -15.07
CA SER A 1 11.19 0.88 -14.26
C SER A 1 12.25 1.79 -13.65
N TYR A 2 11.97 3.10 -13.53
CA TYR A 2 12.92 4.09 -12.95
C TYR A 2 13.39 3.70 -11.55
N ILE A 3 12.49 3.12 -10.77
CA ILE A 3 12.79 2.65 -9.40
C ILE A 3 13.82 1.53 -9.45
N VAL A 4 13.68 0.58 -10.36
CA VAL A 4 14.63 -0.53 -10.51
C VAL A 4 16.01 -0.02 -10.95
N SER A 5 16.08 0.88 -11.94
CA SER A 5 17.36 1.46 -12.35
C SER A 5 18.00 2.32 -11.26
N GLY A 6 17.18 3.04 -10.46
CA GLY A 6 17.64 3.75 -9.29
C GLY A 6 18.20 2.80 -8.21
N PHE A 7 17.52 1.69 -7.96
CA PHE A 7 18.00 0.66 -7.03
C PHE A 7 19.28 -0.02 -7.49
N ILE A 8 19.40 -0.38 -8.76
CA ILE A 8 20.63 -0.93 -9.34
C ILE A 8 21.79 0.04 -9.13
N SER A 9 21.60 1.34 -9.40
CA SER A 9 22.64 2.35 -9.19
C SER A 9 23.03 2.50 -7.70
N VAL A 10 22.09 2.29 -6.78
CA VAL A 10 22.40 2.24 -5.34
C VAL A 10 23.23 1.00 -5.00
N LEU A 11 22.84 -0.17 -5.51
CA LEU A 11 23.58 -1.43 -5.29
C LEU A 11 25.01 -1.35 -5.83
N GLU A 12 25.20 -0.80 -7.02
CA GLU A 12 26.52 -0.56 -7.61
C GLU A 12 27.36 0.42 -6.76
N SER A 13 26.72 1.47 -6.21
CA SER A 13 27.41 2.41 -5.32
C SER A 13 27.83 1.76 -4.01
N VAL A 14 27.04 0.84 -3.47
CA VAL A 14 27.36 0.09 -2.25
C VAL A 14 28.47 -0.94 -2.53
N SER A 15 28.38 -1.64 -3.65
CA SER A 15 29.43 -2.60 -4.06
C SER A 15 30.78 -1.92 -4.31
N SER A 16 30.78 -0.64 -4.68
CA SER A 16 31.99 0.19 -4.80
C SER A 16 32.50 0.75 -3.47
N GLY A 17 31.99 0.28 -2.33
CA GLY A 17 32.48 0.62 -0.98
C GLY A 17 31.86 1.89 -0.35
N LYS A 18 30.82 2.48 -0.94
CA LYS A 18 30.10 3.61 -0.34
C LYS A 18 29.11 3.15 0.72
N SER A 19 28.91 3.96 1.76
CA SER A 19 27.93 3.69 2.80
C SER A 19 26.52 3.53 2.22
N LEU A 20 25.79 2.49 2.66
CA LEU A 20 24.40 2.21 2.31
C LEU A 20 23.48 3.43 2.52
N PHE A 21 23.67 4.11 3.65
CA PHE A 21 22.86 5.26 4.02
C PHE A 21 23.03 6.45 3.05
N THR A 22 24.28 6.77 2.67
CA THR A 22 24.54 7.86 1.71
C THR A 22 24.07 7.51 0.29
N SER A 23 24.11 6.23 -0.08
CA SER A 23 23.62 5.76 -1.37
C SER A 23 22.09 5.77 -1.45
N LEU A 24 21.39 5.42 -0.37
CA LEU A 24 19.93 5.52 -0.27
C LEU A 24 19.43 6.97 -0.29
N LEU A 25 20.12 7.90 0.38
CA LEU A 25 19.80 9.34 0.33
C LEU A 25 19.89 9.91 -1.10
N LYS A 26 20.75 9.35 -1.95
CA LYS A 26 20.91 9.74 -3.35
C LYS A 26 19.93 9.05 -4.30
N LEU A 27 19.13 8.08 -3.82
CA LEU A 27 18.16 7.34 -4.63
C LEU A 27 17.21 8.24 -5.43
N PRO A 28 16.57 9.28 -4.84
CA PRO A 28 15.71 10.18 -5.61
C PRO A 28 16.47 10.90 -6.74
N PHE A 29 17.73 11.26 -6.51
CA PHE A 29 18.56 11.90 -7.53
C PHE A 29 18.91 10.94 -8.68
N PHE A 30 19.21 9.67 -8.38
CA PHE A 30 19.45 8.64 -9.39
C PHE A 30 18.20 8.36 -10.23
N ILE A 31 17.02 8.33 -9.60
CA ILE A 31 15.74 8.16 -10.29
C ILE A 31 15.49 9.31 -11.27
N ILE A 32 15.75 10.56 -10.85
CA ILE A 32 15.55 11.76 -11.69
C ILE A 32 16.56 11.79 -12.85
N LYS A 33 17.81 11.43 -12.60
CA LYS A 33 18.87 11.43 -13.61
C LYS A 33 18.63 10.42 -14.74
N ASN A 34 18.06 9.27 -14.41
CA ASN A 34 17.77 8.20 -15.36
C ASN A 34 16.44 8.37 -16.12
N LYS A 35 15.86 9.58 -16.11
CA LYS A 35 14.56 9.89 -16.73
C LYS A 35 14.54 9.81 -18.28
N LYS A 36 15.68 9.60 -18.93
CA LYS A 36 15.77 9.48 -20.39
C LYS A 36 15.42 8.06 -20.83
N ASN A 37 14.28 7.87 -21.48
CA ASN A 37 13.84 6.69 -22.25
C ASN A 37 13.16 5.52 -21.50
N ILE A 38 12.13 5.78 -20.72
CA ILE A 38 11.24 4.69 -20.38
C ILE A 38 9.83 5.02 -20.89
N ASN A 39 9.36 4.23 -21.84
CA ASN A 39 7.95 4.16 -22.19
C ASN A 39 7.22 3.56 -20.98
N ILE A 40 6.73 4.43 -20.09
CA ILE A 40 5.90 3.99 -18.98
C ILE A 40 4.54 3.64 -19.59
N ALA A 41 4.21 2.36 -19.61
CA ALA A 41 2.86 1.94 -19.89
C ALA A 41 1.92 2.69 -18.95
N LYS A 42 1.01 3.50 -19.50
CA LYS A 42 0.08 4.27 -18.67
C LYS A 42 -0.97 3.33 -18.13
N PRO A 43 -1.16 3.24 -16.80
CA PRO A 43 -2.18 2.40 -16.23
C PRO A 43 -3.55 2.82 -16.75
N LYS A 44 -4.36 1.84 -17.19
CA LYS A 44 -5.70 2.09 -17.72
C LYS A 44 -6.68 2.29 -16.57
N PHE A 45 -7.21 3.49 -16.42
CA PHE A 45 -8.18 3.82 -15.37
C PHE A 45 -9.44 2.92 -15.43
N SER A 46 -9.88 2.55 -16.63
CA SER A 46 -10.99 1.60 -16.81
C SER A 46 -10.72 0.21 -16.22
N TYR A 47 -9.45 -0.19 -16.10
CA TYR A 47 -9.05 -1.45 -15.47
C TYR A 47 -9.26 -1.42 -13.95
N LEU A 48 -9.08 -0.26 -13.30
CA LEU A 48 -9.16 -0.09 -11.86
C LEU A 48 -10.51 -0.55 -11.31
N ILE A 49 -11.59 0.03 -11.82
CA ILE A 49 -12.95 -0.20 -11.31
C ILE A 49 -13.39 -1.66 -11.52
N LYS A 50 -12.89 -2.32 -12.58
CA LYS A 50 -13.18 -3.73 -12.88
C LYS A 50 -12.26 -4.70 -12.13
N SER A 51 -11.17 -4.23 -11.55
CA SER A 51 -10.17 -5.07 -10.88
C SER A 51 -10.66 -5.53 -9.51
N LYS A 52 -10.67 -6.85 -9.31
CA LYS A 52 -10.92 -7.44 -7.98
C LYS A 52 -9.89 -7.00 -6.94
N ILE A 53 -8.64 -6.75 -7.37
CA ILE A 53 -7.55 -6.29 -6.50
C ILE A 53 -7.85 -4.89 -5.96
N PHE A 54 -8.40 -4.00 -6.78
CA PHE A 54 -8.80 -2.65 -6.36
C PHE A 54 -9.82 -2.69 -5.21
N TRP A 55 -10.94 -3.40 -5.40
CA TRP A 55 -12.00 -3.48 -4.39
C TRP A 55 -11.55 -4.23 -3.14
N LEU A 56 -10.82 -5.33 -3.30
CA LEU A 56 -10.30 -6.09 -2.16
C LEU A 56 -9.31 -5.23 -1.35
N SER A 57 -8.40 -4.52 -2.01
CA SER A 57 -7.49 -3.58 -1.37
C SER A 57 -8.25 -2.45 -0.66
N ALA A 58 -9.26 -1.85 -1.30
CA ALA A 58 -10.05 -0.80 -0.70
C ALA A 58 -10.75 -1.27 0.59
N ILE A 59 -11.34 -2.46 0.57
CA ILE A 59 -12.02 -3.03 1.75
C ILE A 59 -11.01 -3.35 2.86
N VAL A 60 -9.90 -4.03 2.54
CA VAL A 60 -8.87 -4.40 3.53
C VAL A 60 -8.32 -3.15 4.22
N PHE A 61 -7.99 -2.11 3.45
CA PHE A 61 -7.44 -0.88 4.01
C PHE A 61 -8.49 0.00 4.68
N ALA A 62 -9.75 -0.06 4.28
CA ALA A 62 -10.85 0.59 5.02
C ALA A 62 -11.02 -0.05 6.40
N VAL A 63 -11.04 -1.39 6.49
CA VAL A 63 -11.11 -2.12 7.77
C VAL A 63 -9.90 -1.82 8.65
N TYR A 64 -8.70 -1.77 8.05
CA TYR A 64 -7.48 -1.40 8.74
C TYR A 64 -7.58 -0.01 9.40
N ALA A 65 -8.01 0.99 8.64
CA ALA A 65 -8.18 2.35 9.15
C ALA A 65 -9.30 2.45 10.20
N LEU A 66 -10.45 1.81 9.92
CA LEU A 66 -11.58 1.78 10.85
C LEU A 66 -11.23 1.16 12.19
N SER A 67 -10.42 0.09 12.21
CA SER A 67 -10.02 -0.57 13.46
C SER A 67 -9.33 0.39 14.43
N VAL A 68 -8.49 1.29 13.90
CA VAL A 68 -7.79 2.30 14.71
C VAL A 68 -8.77 3.34 15.26
N PHE A 69 -9.67 3.87 14.42
CA PHE A 69 -10.68 4.84 14.84
C PHE A 69 -11.64 4.25 15.86
N MET A 70 -12.12 3.03 15.65
CA MET A 70 -13.01 2.33 16.58
C MET A 70 -12.38 2.11 17.93
N VAL A 71 -11.11 1.71 17.99
CA VAL A 71 -10.37 1.54 19.24
C VAL A 71 -10.28 2.86 20.01
N PHE A 72 -9.97 3.97 19.34
CA PHE A 72 -9.98 5.28 19.99
C PHE A 72 -11.36 5.66 20.50
N PHE A 73 -12.40 5.52 19.70
CA PHE A 73 -13.77 5.84 20.09
C PHE A 73 -14.25 5.03 21.29
N VAL A 74 -14.04 3.70 21.26
CA VAL A 74 -14.43 2.82 22.37
C VAL A 74 -13.61 3.10 23.64
N SER A 75 -12.30 3.38 23.51
CA SER A 75 -11.46 3.69 24.66
C SER A 75 -11.80 5.02 25.34
N LEU A 76 -12.44 5.95 24.68
CA LEU A 76 -12.96 7.18 25.27
C LEU A 76 -14.17 6.89 26.18
N ASN A 77 -15.03 5.94 25.78
CA ASN A 77 -16.22 5.57 26.54
C ASN A 77 -15.92 4.58 27.70
N PHE A 78 -14.81 3.83 27.60
CA PHE A 78 -14.41 2.83 28.57
C PHE A 78 -12.95 3.02 29.02
N PRO A 79 -12.65 4.07 29.80
CA PRO A 79 -11.29 4.45 30.18
C PRO A 79 -10.54 3.36 30.95
N ASP A 80 -11.24 2.59 31.76
CA ASP A 80 -10.65 1.52 32.58
C ASP A 80 -10.12 0.34 31.75
N TYR A 81 -10.63 0.18 30.55
CA TYR A 81 -10.27 -0.93 29.64
C TYR A 81 -9.39 -0.48 28.45
N ARG A 82 -8.85 0.73 28.48
CA ARG A 82 -8.06 1.29 27.34
C ARG A 82 -6.95 0.38 26.85
N ALA A 83 -6.22 -0.25 27.78
CA ALA A 83 -5.12 -1.14 27.43
C ALA A 83 -5.60 -2.38 26.67
N SER A 84 -6.70 -3.00 27.11
CA SER A 84 -7.28 -4.16 26.43
C SER A 84 -7.93 -3.80 25.10
N ILE A 85 -8.61 -2.66 25.04
CA ILE A 85 -9.26 -2.17 23.81
C ILE A 85 -8.21 -1.84 22.74
N SER A 86 -7.07 -1.25 23.12
CA SER A 86 -6.01 -0.93 22.16
C SER A 86 -5.44 -2.15 21.46
N GLN A 87 -5.43 -3.31 22.12
CA GLN A 87 -4.96 -4.57 21.53
C GLN A 87 -5.90 -5.12 20.46
N LEU A 88 -7.20 -4.75 20.48
CA LEU A 88 -8.16 -5.18 19.45
C LEU A 88 -7.80 -4.65 18.06
N SER A 89 -7.19 -3.46 17.97
CA SER A 89 -6.69 -2.95 16.68
C SER A 89 -5.60 -3.85 16.12
N GLY A 90 -4.73 -4.40 16.97
CA GLY A 90 -3.70 -5.36 16.56
C GLY A 90 -4.28 -6.62 15.93
N VAL A 91 -5.33 -7.18 16.52
CA VAL A 91 -6.02 -8.37 15.99
C VAL A 91 -6.65 -8.08 14.62
N THR A 92 -7.37 -6.96 14.50
CA THR A 92 -8.01 -6.57 13.22
C THR A 92 -6.97 -6.28 12.15
N ASN A 93 -5.87 -5.63 12.51
CA ASN A 93 -4.77 -5.35 11.59
C ASN A 93 -4.03 -6.62 11.17
N ALA A 94 -3.88 -7.60 12.06
CA ALA A 94 -3.33 -8.90 11.71
C ALA A 94 -4.19 -9.63 10.68
N LEU A 95 -5.52 -9.63 10.83
CA LEU A 95 -6.44 -10.20 9.84
C LEU A 95 -6.33 -9.49 8.48
N ALA A 96 -6.28 -8.17 8.48
CA ALA A 96 -6.11 -7.37 7.24
C ALA A 96 -4.76 -7.69 6.57
N THR A 97 -3.68 -7.85 7.33
CA THR A 97 -2.36 -8.24 6.82
C THR A 97 -2.38 -9.65 6.23
N VAL A 98 -3.03 -10.61 6.89
CA VAL A 98 -3.20 -11.97 6.37
C VAL A 98 -3.92 -11.95 5.00
N LEU A 99 -5.03 -11.20 4.90
CA LEU A 99 -5.75 -11.06 3.62
C LEU A 99 -4.88 -10.43 2.53
N LEU A 100 -4.08 -9.42 2.87
CA LEU A 100 -3.14 -8.80 1.94
C LEU A 100 -2.11 -9.81 1.44
N THR A 101 -1.44 -10.49 2.37
CA THR A 101 -0.31 -11.39 2.07
C THR A 101 -0.76 -12.67 1.35
N PHE A 102 -1.89 -13.25 1.72
CA PHE A 102 -2.33 -14.52 1.11
C PHE A 102 -3.20 -14.36 -0.12
N ILE A 103 -3.88 -13.22 -0.32
CA ILE A 103 -4.80 -13.04 -1.43
C ILE A 103 -4.29 -12.05 -2.47
N ILE A 104 -3.71 -10.94 -2.04
CA ILE A 104 -3.31 -9.85 -2.96
C ILE A 104 -1.89 -10.06 -3.47
N GLU A 105 -0.92 -10.23 -2.57
CA GLU A 105 0.49 -10.35 -2.94
C GLU A 105 0.79 -11.50 -3.91
N PRO A 106 0.23 -12.73 -3.74
CA PRO A 106 0.53 -13.80 -4.68
C PRO A 106 0.06 -13.52 -6.10
N LYS A 107 -1.07 -12.82 -6.26
CA LYS A 107 -1.57 -12.45 -7.59
C LYS A 107 -0.65 -11.46 -8.30
N ILE A 108 -0.09 -10.52 -7.54
CA ILE A 108 0.86 -9.54 -8.06
C ILE A 108 2.18 -10.23 -8.42
N SER A 109 2.67 -11.11 -7.54
CA SER A 109 3.91 -11.87 -7.78
C SER A 109 3.81 -12.73 -9.04
N VAL A 110 2.71 -13.47 -9.21
CA VAL A 110 2.47 -14.27 -10.43
C VAL A 110 2.43 -13.40 -11.69
N ALA A 111 1.86 -12.19 -11.63
CA ALA A 111 1.82 -11.28 -12.77
C ALA A 111 3.22 -10.75 -13.12
N ILE A 112 4.06 -10.51 -12.12
CA ILE A 112 5.45 -10.10 -12.29
C ILE A 112 6.29 -11.24 -12.90
N ASP A 113 6.13 -12.47 -12.38
CA ASP A 113 6.88 -13.65 -12.81
C ASP A 113 6.55 -14.06 -14.26
N LYS A 114 5.34 -13.76 -14.73
CA LYS A 114 4.92 -14.03 -16.13
C LYS A 114 5.45 -13.01 -17.13
N ASP A 115 6.32 -12.11 -16.72
CA ASP A 115 6.89 -11.02 -17.55
C ASP A 115 5.84 -10.14 -18.23
N SER A 116 4.63 -10.13 -17.68
CA SER A 116 3.52 -9.28 -18.13
C SER A 116 3.60 -7.91 -17.43
N ASN A 117 4.62 -7.12 -17.79
CA ASN A 117 4.89 -5.82 -17.15
C ASN A 117 3.66 -4.90 -17.10
N ASP A 118 2.83 -4.90 -18.13
CA ASP A 118 1.61 -4.07 -18.19
C ASP A 118 0.54 -4.56 -17.21
N GLU A 119 0.38 -5.87 -17.06
CA GLU A 119 -0.58 -6.46 -16.13
C GLU A 119 -0.15 -6.22 -14.68
N ALA A 120 1.12 -6.51 -14.37
CA ALA A 120 1.70 -6.25 -13.06
C ALA A 120 1.59 -4.77 -12.67
N LEU A 121 1.87 -3.85 -13.59
CA LEU A 121 1.74 -2.41 -13.39
C LEU A 121 0.29 -2.00 -13.08
N ASN A 122 -0.67 -2.52 -13.84
CA ASN A 122 -2.10 -2.26 -13.63
C ASN A 122 -2.59 -2.81 -12.30
N MET A 123 -2.10 -3.99 -11.88
CA MET A 123 -2.42 -4.58 -10.56
C MET A 123 -1.84 -3.76 -9.41
N LEU A 124 -0.57 -3.36 -9.50
CA LEU A 124 0.08 -2.50 -8.50
C LEU A 124 -0.62 -1.13 -8.39
N PHE A 125 -0.97 -0.54 -9.53
CA PHE A 125 -1.70 0.72 -9.54
C PHE A 125 -3.10 0.56 -8.91
N SER A 126 -3.81 -0.54 -9.22
CA SER A 126 -5.09 -0.88 -8.61
C SER A 126 -4.97 -1.05 -7.09
N LEU A 127 -3.89 -1.67 -6.62
CA LEU A 127 -3.61 -1.81 -5.19
C LEU A 127 -3.42 -0.46 -4.51
N ILE A 128 -2.60 0.42 -5.09
CA ILE A 128 -2.29 1.74 -4.51
C ILE A 128 -3.55 2.62 -4.45
N ILE A 129 -4.29 2.71 -5.56
CA ILE A 129 -5.51 3.52 -5.60
C ILE A 129 -6.59 2.93 -4.70
N GLY A 130 -6.71 1.60 -4.62
CA GLY A 130 -7.59 0.92 -3.67
C GLY A 130 -7.27 1.29 -2.21
N ARG A 131 -5.99 1.34 -1.83
CA ARG A 131 -5.56 1.81 -0.49
C ARG A 131 -6.00 3.23 -0.21
N ILE A 132 -5.73 4.14 -1.13
CA ILE A 132 -6.10 5.56 -0.99
C ILE A 132 -7.62 5.69 -0.84
N MET A 133 -8.38 4.96 -1.64
CA MET A 133 -9.84 4.98 -1.59
C MET A 133 -10.36 4.35 -0.30
N GLY A 134 -9.79 3.24 0.15
CA GLY A 134 -10.16 2.56 1.39
C GLY A 134 -9.97 3.44 2.62
N VAL A 135 -8.78 4.01 2.77
CA VAL A 135 -8.43 4.86 3.92
C VAL A 135 -9.03 6.27 3.81
N GLY A 136 -8.96 6.88 2.63
CA GLY A 136 -9.32 8.30 2.45
C GLY A 136 -10.80 8.55 2.25
N LEU A 137 -11.55 7.62 1.65
CA LEU A 137 -12.98 7.80 1.37
C LEU A 137 -13.84 6.88 2.21
N ILE A 138 -13.65 5.55 2.10
CA ILE A 138 -14.56 4.58 2.72
C ILE A 138 -14.51 4.67 4.24
N SER A 139 -13.30 4.66 4.83
CA SER A 139 -13.19 4.73 6.29
C SER A 139 -13.67 6.08 6.84
N GLN A 140 -13.36 7.18 6.18
CA GLN A 140 -13.79 8.51 6.61
C GLN A 140 -15.32 8.68 6.53
N PHE A 141 -15.93 8.14 5.46
CA PHE A 141 -17.38 8.16 5.32
C PHE A 141 -18.09 7.36 6.42
N ILE A 142 -17.54 6.18 6.79
CA ILE A 142 -18.09 5.36 7.87
C ILE A 142 -17.91 6.06 9.23
N VAL A 143 -16.74 6.65 9.50
CA VAL A 143 -16.51 7.42 10.74
C VAL A 143 -17.47 8.61 10.83
N LEU A 144 -17.67 9.33 9.72
CA LEU A 144 -18.61 10.43 9.67
C LEU A 144 -20.04 9.96 9.99
N LEU A 145 -20.49 8.86 9.41
CA LEU A 145 -21.78 8.25 9.70
C LEU A 145 -21.94 7.89 11.19
N MET A 146 -20.89 7.38 11.82
CA MET A 146 -20.91 7.02 13.24
C MET A 146 -21.01 8.22 14.17
N VAL A 147 -20.50 9.39 13.75
CA VAL A 147 -20.59 10.63 14.53
C VAL A 147 -21.99 11.23 14.48
N PHE A 148 -22.73 10.99 13.41
CA PHE A 148 -24.09 11.53 13.21
C PHE A 148 -25.22 10.59 13.65
N LEU A 149 -24.91 9.33 13.98
CA LEU A 149 -25.84 8.35 14.56
C LEU A 149 -25.77 8.35 16.08
#